data_65dbeb02c43eedfb4467ff85522b6296
#
_entry.id   65dbeb02c43eedfb4467ff85522b6296
#
_cell.length_a   1.000
_cell.length_b   1.000
_cell.length_c   1.000
_cell.angle_alpha   90.00
_cell.angle_beta   90.00
_cell.angle_gamma   90.00
#
_symmetry.space_group_name_H-M   'P 1'
#
loop_
_entity.id
_entity.type
_entity.pdbx_description
1 polymer ?
#
loop_
_entity_poly.entity_id
_entity_poly.type
_entity_poly.pdbx_seq_one_letter_code
_entity_poly.pdbx_strand_id
1 'polypeptide(L)'
;MAKDRTSEKVHVEGTQFYRRSAFRDILRIVIITLVTFVAIFVLAAWAVIDAGARQAFKEARDIRRALRIVGTEYYGNMSSIYDQYSADGMIDGAAERLAEISTRSGDVILYSWDEESNAPLQFEYRTGLYRVVYSDTGAEDGITVGVEGDFHVYYSFEVLRFETQ
;
A
#
# COMPACT_ATOMS: atom_id res chain seq x y z
N MET A 1 -88.98 -27.65 -16.87
CA MET A 1 -87.82 -27.32 -17.69
C MET A 1 -86.78 -26.62 -16.79
N ALA A 2 -85.92 -27.43 -16.20
CA ALA A 2 -84.85 -26.96 -15.30
C ALA A 2 -83.58 -26.84 -16.12
N LYS A 3 -83.02 -25.62 -16.21
CA LYS A 3 -81.83 -25.30 -16.92
C LYS A 3 -80.66 -25.49 -15.97
N ASP A 4 -80.00 -26.66 -16.18
CA ASP A 4 -78.78 -27.04 -15.51
C ASP A 4 -77.68 -25.99 -15.82
N ARG A 5 -77.25 -25.21 -14.82
CA ARG A 5 -76.06 -24.37 -14.91
C ARG A 5 -74.89 -25.17 -14.43
N THR A 6 -74.24 -25.82 -15.36
CA THR A 6 -72.92 -26.38 -15.16
C THR A 6 -72.00 -25.24 -14.76
N SER A 7 -71.63 -25.18 -13.50
CA SER A 7 -70.56 -24.28 -13.02
C SER A 7 -69.24 -24.82 -13.57
N GLU A 8 -68.80 -24.18 -14.61
CA GLU A 8 -67.45 -24.36 -15.15
C GLU A 8 -66.45 -23.95 -14.09
N LYS A 9 -65.85 -24.97 -13.48
CA LYS A 9 -64.74 -24.70 -12.54
C LYS A 9 -63.55 -24.21 -13.34
N VAL A 10 -63.38 -22.91 -13.35
CA VAL A 10 -62.12 -22.29 -13.86
C VAL A 10 -60.99 -22.82 -12.99
N HIS A 11 -60.28 -23.79 -13.51
CA HIS A 11 -59.07 -24.32 -12.87
C HIS A 11 -57.97 -23.29 -13.05
N VAL A 12 -57.76 -22.45 -12.00
CA VAL A 12 -56.69 -21.46 -12.00
C VAL A 12 -55.41 -22.26 -11.83
N GLU A 13 -54.69 -22.53 -12.93
CA GLU A 13 -53.34 -23.09 -12.95
C GLU A 13 -52.28 -22.11 -12.38
N GLY A 14 -52.62 -21.41 -11.31
CA GLY A 14 -51.78 -20.35 -10.76
C GLY A 14 -50.57 -20.82 -9.96
N THR A 15 -50.56 -22.07 -9.48
CA THR A 15 -49.50 -22.49 -8.54
C THR A 15 -48.18 -22.84 -9.20
N GLN A 16 -48.16 -23.25 -10.46
CA GLN A 16 -46.92 -23.57 -11.17
C GLN A 16 -46.18 -22.34 -11.67
N PHE A 17 -46.88 -21.28 -12.08
CA PHE A 17 -46.27 -20.00 -12.47
C PHE A 17 -45.63 -19.28 -11.30
N TYR A 18 -46.24 -19.31 -10.12
CA TYR A 18 -45.71 -18.66 -8.93
C TYR A 18 -44.43 -19.35 -8.43
N ARG A 19 -44.30 -20.64 -8.54
CA ARG A 19 -43.09 -21.37 -8.07
C ARG A 19 -41.85 -21.09 -8.95
N ARG A 20 -42.03 -20.93 -10.26
CA ARG A 20 -40.92 -20.63 -11.18
C ARG A 20 -40.47 -19.18 -11.09
N SER A 21 -41.37 -18.24 -10.86
CA SER A 21 -41.00 -16.83 -10.70
C SER A 21 -40.31 -16.60 -9.35
N ALA A 22 -40.79 -17.17 -8.26
CA ALA A 22 -40.20 -17.04 -6.94
C ALA A 22 -38.74 -17.54 -6.88
N PHE A 23 -38.45 -18.66 -7.52
CA PHE A 23 -37.08 -19.20 -7.55
C PHE A 23 -36.12 -18.26 -8.35
N ARG A 24 -36.57 -17.70 -9.47
CA ARG A 24 -35.78 -16.74 -10.24
C ARG A 24 -35.58 -15.45 -9.49
N ASP A 25 -36.57 -14.97 -8.76
CA ASP A 25 -36.47 -13.75 -7.96
C ASP A 25 -35.54 -13.94 -6.77
N ILE A 26 -35.63 -15.07 -6.08
CA ILE A 26 -34.67 -15.43 -5.01
C ILE A 26 -33.26 -15.55 -5.55
N LEU A 27 -33.07 -16.24 -6.69
CA LEU A 27 -31.74 -16.37 -7.31
C LEU A 27 -31.16 -15.01 -7.71
N ARG A 28 -32.00 -14.11 -8.27
CA ARG A 28 -31.59 -12.74 -8.61
C ARG A 28 -31.14 -11.98 -7.37
N ILE A 29 -31.90 -12.03 -6.28
CA ILE A 29 -31.57 -11.37 -5.01
C ILE A 29 -30.25 -11.92 -4.46
N VAL A 30 -30.05 -13.24 -4.45
CA VAL A 30 -28.81 -13.87 -3.99
C VAL A 30 -27.61 -13.41 -4.82
N ILE A 31 -27.75 -13.38 -6.15
CA ILE A 31 -26.67 -12.93 -7.04
C ILE A 31 -26.35 -11.46 -6.78
N ILE A 32 -27.35 -10.58 -6.69
CA ILE A 32 -27.14 -9.16 -6.43
C ILE A 32 -26.45 -8.96 -5.07
N THR A 33 -26.89 -9.65 -4.04
CA THR A 33 -26.30 -9.59 -2.69
C THR A 33 -24.85 -10.06 -2.72
N LEU A 34 -24.55 -11.16 -3.40
CA LEU A 34 -23.19 -11.68 -3.54
C LEU A 34 -22.28 -10.69 -4.27
N VAL A 35 -22.73 -10.14 -5.39
CA VAL A 35 -21.97 -9.15 -6.17
C VAL A 35 -21.72 -7.88 -5.34
N THR A 36 -22.73 -7.40 -4.62
CA THR A 36 -22.59 -6.25 -3.74
C THR A 36 -21.58 -6.51 -2.62
N PHE A 37 -21.63 -7.71 -2.01
CA PHE A 37 -20.70 -8.08 -0.96
C PHE A 37 -19.24 -8.14 -1.47
N VAL A 38 -19.03 -8.74 -2.64
CA VAL A 38 -17.71 -8.79 -3.28
C VAL A 38 -17.21 -7.38 -3.62
N ALA A 39 -18.08 -6.52 -4.14
CA ALA A 39 -17.70 -5.15 -4.46
C ALA A 39 -17.28 -4.36 -3.20
N ILE A 40 -18.02 -4.48 -2.11
CA ILE A 40 -17.68 -3.85 -0.82
C ILE A 40 -16.33 -4.39 -0.31
N PHE A 41 -16.12 -5.71 -0.38
CA PHE A 41 -14.86 -6.32 0.06
C PHE A 41 -13.66 -5.81 -0.74
N VAL A 42 -13.78 -5.72 -2.06
CA VAL A 42 -12.72 -5.20 -2.94
C VAL A 42 -12.41 -3.72 -2.61
N LEU A 43 -13.45 -2.90 -2.42
CA LEU A 43 -13.26 -1.49 -2.05
C LEU A 43 -12.61 -1.33 -0.67
N ALA A 44 -13.00 -2.15 0.31
CA ALA A 44 -12.40 -2.14 1.64
C ALA A 44 -10.93 -2.57 1.59
N ALA A 45 -10.61 -3.64 0.87
CA ALA A 45 -9.24 -4.10 0.68
C ALA A 45 -8.37 -3.03 0.00
N TRP A 46 -8.89 -2.40 -1.05
CA TRP A 46 -8.20 -1.30 -1.73
C TRP A 46 -7.94 -0.12 -0.79
N ALA A 47 -8.92 0.29 0.03
CA ALA A 47 -8.76 1.39 0.98
C ALA A 47 -7.69 1.10 2.05
N VAL A 48 -7.61 -0.14 2.54
CA VAL A 48 -6.57 -0.56 3.51
C VAL A 48 -5.18 -0.49 2.86
N ILE A 49 -5.05 -0.98 1.64
CA ILE A 49 -3.80 -0.96 0.87
C ILE A 49 -3.36 0.49 0.61
N ASP A 50 -4.26 1.36 0.16
CA ASP A 50 -3.95 2.77 -0.10
C ASP A 50 -3.55 3.52 1.19
N ALA A 51 -4.25 3.27 2.30
CA ALA A 51 -3.91 3.85 3.60
C ALA A 51 -2.51 3.44 4.08
N GLY A 52 -2.13 2.16 3.92
CA GLY A 52 -0.81 1.67 4.25
C GLY A 52 0.30 2.26 3.38
N ALA A 53 0.05 2.43 2.07
CA ALA A 53 0.99 3.06 1.17
C ALA A 53 1.25 4.54 1.55
N ARG A 54 0.20 5.27 1.92
CA ARG A 54 0.33 6.67 2.39
C ARG A 54 1.09 6.76 3.71
N GLN A 55 0.93 5.79 4.59
CA GLN A 55 1.69 5.73 5.83
C GLN A 55 3.16 5.46 5.56
N ALA A 56 3.50 4.45 4.75
CA ALA A 56 4.87 4.15 4.36
C ALA A 56 5.57 5.35 3.68
N PHE A 57 4.85 6.09 2.84
CA PHE A 57 5.34 7.32 2.25
C PHE A 57 5.67 8.40 3.29
N LYS A 58 4.79 8.62 4.27
CA LYS A 58 5.04 9.59 5.35
C LYS A 58 6.25 9.19 6.18
N GLU A 59 6.36 7.92 6.55
CA GLU A 59 7.50 7.38 7.29
C GLU A 59 8.81 7.56 6.50
N ALA A 60 8.82 7.26 5.20
CA ALA A 60 9.99 7.47 4.34
C ALA A 60 10.40 8.95 4.26
N ARG A 61 9.43 9.85 4.22
CA ARG A 61 9.70 11.30 4.25
C ARG A 61 10.31 11.76 5.58
N ASP A 62 9.87 11.19 6.68
CA ASP A 62 10.45 11.47 8.00
C ASP A 62 11.85 10.88 8.13
N ILE A 63 12.09 9.68 7.57
CA ILE A 63 13.41 9.04 7.48
C ILE A 63 14.39 9.93 6.70
N ARG A 64 13.98 10.49 5.55
CA ARG A 64 14.83 11.45 4.81
C ARG A 64 15.30 12.61 5.68
N ARG A 65 14.42 13.17 6.50
CA ARG A 65 14.76 14.25 7.43
C ARG A 65 15.68 13.77 8.53
N ALA A 66 15.40 12.60 9.09
CA ALA A 66 16.21 12.00 10.13
C ALA A 66 17.63 11.65 9.62
N LEU A 67 17.76 11.12 8.40
CA LEU A 67 19.07 10.89 7.76
C LEU A 67 19.90 12.17 7.66
N ARG A 68 19.30 13.31 7.30
CA ARG A 68 20.02 14.60 7.27
C ARG A 68 20.45 15.06 8.65
N ILE A 69 19.65 14.81 9.69
CA ILE A 69 20.01 15.15 11.07
C ILE A 69 21.19 14.28 11.53
N VAL A 70 21.10 12.96 11.33
CA VAL A 70 22.17 12.02 11.67
C VAL A 70 23.43 12.36 10.87
N GLY A 71 23.29 12.59 9.55
CA GLY A 71 24.42 13.03 8.72
C GLY A 71 25.12 14.29 9.24
N THR A 72 24.36 15.26 9.74
CA THR A 72 24.92 16.48 10.35
C THR A 72 25.66 16.18 11.66
N GLU A 73 25.15 15.26 12.47
CA GLU A 73 25.84 14.82 13.70
C GLU A 73 27.18 14.15 13.38
N TYR A 74 27.23 13.27 12.39
CA TYR A 74 28.46 12.59 11.96
C TYR A 74 29.43 13.52 11.24
N TYR A 75 28.93 14.42 10.39
CA TYR A 75 29.75 15.45 9.75
C TYR A 75 30.47 16.35 10.76
N GLY A 76 29.81 16.68 11.86
CA GLY A 76 30.45 17.41 12.97
C GLY A 76 31.62 16.65 13.62
N ASN A 77 31.68 15.33 13.49
CA ASN A 77 32.75 14.45 13.93
C ASN A 77 33.76 14.11 12.81
N MET A 78 33.69 14.80 11.68
CA MET A 78 34.53 14.55 10.47
C MET A 78 34.34 13.14 9.88
N SER A 79 33.16 12.55 10.02
CA SER A 79 32.81 11.24 9.48
C SER A 79 31.60 11.37 8.54
N SER A 80 31.58 10.55 7.47
CA SER A 80 30.38 10.37 6.66
C SER A 80 29.41 9.40 7.35
N ILE A 81 28.13 9.56 7.13
CA ILE A 81 27.13 8.56 7.53
C ILE A 81 27.14 7.36 6.59
N TYR A 82 27.63 7.52 5.36
CA TYR A 82 27.57 6.54 4.30
C TYR A 82 28.77 5.61 4.31
N ASP A 83 28.51 4.30 4.25
CA ASP A 83 29.52 3.26 4.02
C ASP A 83 29.04 2.29 2.94
N GLN A 84 29.69 2.35 1.78
CA GLN A 84 29.36 1.47 0.64
C GLN A 84 29.58 -0.03 0.90
N TYR A 85 30.34 -0.40 1.93
CA TYR A 85 30.65 -1.79 2.27
C TYR A 85 29.70 -2.37 3.31
N SER A 86 28.89 -1.54 3.96
CA SER A 86 27.86 -1.95 4.89
C SER A 86 26.63 -2.49 4.17
N ALA A 87 25.94 -3.46 4.76
CA ALA A 87 24.73 -4.07 4.19
C ALA A 87 23.57 -3.08 4.11
N ASP A 88 23.50 -2.12 5.02
CA ASP A 88 22.50 -1.06 5.07
C ASP A 88 22.99 0.28 4.47
N GLY A 89 24.23 0.30 3.99
CA GLY A 89 24.87 1.49 3.42
C GLY A 89 25.22 2.56 4.45
N MET A 90 25.25 2.22 5.74
CA MET A 90 25.53 3.15 6.84
C MET A 90 26.69 2.67 7.69
N ILE A 91 27.44 3.60 8.29
CA ILE A 91 28.49 3.28 9.25
C ILE A 91 27.89 2.76 10.56
N ASP A 92 28.71 2.06 11.34
CA ASP A 92 28.34 1.50 12.64
C ASP A 92 27.71 2.58 13.55
N GLY A 93 26.56 2.25 14.16
CA GLY A 93 25.81 3.13 15.05
C GLY A 93 24.89 4.16 14.37
N ALA A 94 25.04 4.38 13.06
CA ALA A 94 24.19 5.34 12.36
C ALA A 94 22.74 4.81 12.19
N ALA A 95 22.58 3.51 11.98
CA ALA A 95 21.26 2.88 11.88
C ALA A 95 20.50 2.92 13.20
N GLU A 96 21.16 2.69 14.33
CA GLU A 96 20.61 2.81 15.68
C GLU A 96 20.21 4.25 15.98
N ARG A 97 21.09 5.20 15.64
CA ARG A 97 20.81 6.62 15.84
C ARG A 97 19.64 7.09 14.99
N LEU A 98 19.55 6.61 13.77
CA LEU A 98 18.41 6.87 12.89
C LEU A 98 17.10 6.32 13.49
N ALA A 99 17.16 5.12 14.11
CA ALA A 99 16.01 4.51 14.77
C ALA A 99 15.53 5.29 16.01
N GLU A 100 16.43 5.96 16.71
CA GLU A 100 16.09 6.80 17.87
C GLU A 100 15.37 8.09 17.45
N ILE A 101 15.77 8.68 16.31
CA ILE A 101 15.25 9.97 15.86
C ILE A 101 13.97 9.80 15.04
N SER A 102 13.89 8.71 14.23
CA SER A 102 12.76 8.47 13.35
C SER A 102 11.73 7.53 13.99
N THR A 103 10.43 7.83 13.79
CA THR A 103 9.33 6.93 14.16
C THR A 103 9.17 5.84 13.08
N ARG A 104 10.19 5.01 12.89
CA ARG A 104 10.17 3.95 11.87
C ARG A 104 9.80 2.60 12.46
N SER A 105 9.09 1.82 11.65
CA SER A 105 8.77 0.42 11.95
C SER A 105 9.45 -0.58 11.01
N GLY A 106 10.35 -0.12 10.12
CA GLY A 106 10.97 -0.92 9.07
C GLY A 106 12.45 -0.64 8.88
N ASP A 107 13.03 -1.28 7.85
CA ASP A 107 14.45 -1.23 7.52
C ASP A 107 14.74 -0.12 6.52
N VAL A 108 15.88 0.54 6.68
CA VAL A 108 16.39 1.57 5.78
C VAL A 108 17.70 1.11 5.19
N ILE A 109 17.84 1.24 3.87
CA ILE A 109 19.07 0.97 3.14
C ILE A 109 19.47 2.25 2.41
N LEU A 110 20.65 2.77 2.70
CA LEU A 110 21.21 3.96 2.08
C LEU A 110 22.11 3.54 0.91
N TYR A 111 21.73 3.92 -0.32
CA TYR A 111 22.50 3.55 -1.52
C TYR A 111 23.50 4.62 -1.94
N SER A 112 23.16 5.88 -1.69
CA SER A 112 24.00 7.00 -2.12
C SER A 112 23.77 8.23 -1.24
N TRP A 113 24.85 8.97 -0.99
CA TRP A 113 24.89 10.13 -0.13
C TRP A 113 25.66 11.26 -0.79
N ASP A 114 25.20 12.47 -0.67
CA ASP A 114 25.89 13.68 -1.10
C ASP A 114 26.63 14.30 0.09
N GLU A 115 27.93 14.26 0.06
CA GLU A 115 28.81 14.81 1.10
C GLU A 115 28.79 16.36 1.11
N GLU A 116 28.55 17.00 -0.03
CA GLU A 116 28.55 18.46 -0.11
C GLU A 116 27.28 19.06 0.50
N SER A 117 26.13 18.52 0.15
CA SER A 117 24.84 18.98 0.68
C SER A 117 24.44 18.31 1.98
N ASN A 118 25.20 17.29 2.41
CA ASN A 118 24.90 16.43 3.56
C ASN A 118 23.47 15.89 3.52
N ALA A 119 23.16 15.24 2.41
CA ALA A 119 21.81 14.74 2.10
C ALA A 119 21.81 13.38 1.42
N PRO A 120 20.77 12.54 1.66
CA PRO A 120 20.64 11.30 0.92
C PRO A 120 20.26 11.56 -0.53
N LEU A 121 21.02 10.97 -1.47
CA LEU A 121 20.71 10.97 -2.90
C LEU A 121 19.77 9.83 -3.24
N GLN A 122 19.98 8.65 -2.65
CA GLN A 122 19.13 7.49 -2.87
C GLN A 122 19.08 6.62 -1.63
N PHE A 123 17.87 6.27 -1.21
CA PHE A 123 17.64 5.29 -0.15
C PHE A 123 16.37 4.50 -0.40
N GLU A 124 16.27 3.37 0.26
CA GLU A 124 15.12 2.49 0.27
C GLU A 124 14.63 2.29 1.70
N TYR A 125 13.32 2.36 1.87
CA TYR A 125 12.64 2.05 3.12
C TYR A 125 11.67 0.90 2.93
N ARG A 126 11.78 -0.13 3.76
CA ARG A 126 10.92 -1.32 3.73
C ARG A 126 10.13 -1.42 5.01
N THR A 127 8.81 -1.46 4.89
CA THR A 127 7.90 -1.63 6.02
C THR A 127 6.71 -2.52 5.64
N GLY A 128 6.57 -3.67 6.29
CA GLY A 128 5.51 -4.63 6.00
C GLY A 128 5.49 -5.04 4.51
N LEU A 129 4.39 -4.74 3.83
CA LEU A 129 4.22 -5.04 2.39
C LEU A 129 4.70 -3.91 1.46
N TYR A 130 5.27 -2.85 2.02
CA TYR A 130 5.60 -1.64 1.26
C TYR A 130 7.10 -1.46 1.16
N ARG A 131 7.53 -1.05 -0.02
CA ARG A 131 8.88 -0.64 -0.34
C ARG A 131 8.83 0.76 -0.90
N VAL A 132 9.48 1.72 -0.25
CA VAL A 132 9.57 3.10 -0.71
C VAL A 132 10.99 3.37 -1.15
N VAL A 133 11.16 3.76 -2.40
CA VAL A 133 12.43 4.18 -2.96
C VAL A 133 12.42 5.70 -3.11
N TYR A 134 13.41 6.34 -2.53
CA TYR A 134 13.69 7.75 -2.71
C TYR A 134 14.87 7.91 -3.66
N SER A 135 14.77 8.84 -4.60
CA SER A 135 15.86 9.26 -5.47
C SER A 135 15.83 10.77 -5.64
N ASP A 136 16.95 11.41 -5.32
CA ASP A 136 17.14 12.83 -5.61
C ASP A 136 17.69 12.97 -7.03
N THR A 137 16.77 13.15 -7.99
CA THR A 137 17.14 13.43 -9.40
C THR A 137 17.31 14.93 -9.65
N GLY A 138 17.28 15.74 -8.60
CA GLY A 138 17.10 17.20 -8.64
C GLY A 138 18.28 18.03 -9.14
N ALA A 139 19.29 17.45 -9.77
CA ALA A 139 20.47 18.24 -10.15
C ALA A 139 20.66 18.48 -11.66
N GLU A 140 19.89 17.86 -12.56
CA GLU A 140 20.18 18.01 -13.99
C GLU A 140 19.55 19.23 -14.68
N ASP A 141 18.50 19.83 -14.12
CA ASP A 141 17.87 21.00 -14.73
C ASP A 141 17.74 22.18 -13.74
N GLY A 142 18.80 22.78 -13.38
CA GLY A 142 19.09 24.08 -12.71
C GLY A 142 17.98 25.07 -12.33
N ILE A 143 16.69 24.73 -12.31
CA ILE A 143 15.58 25.68 -12.08
C ILE A 143 14.49 25.14 -11.14
N THR A 144 14.63 24.01 -10.51
CA THR A 144 13.61 23.52 -9.55
C THR A 144 13.98 23.85 -8.12
N VAL A 145 13.77 25.12 -7.75
CA VAL A 145 13.65 25.51 -6.35
C VAL A 145 12.42 24.80 -5.78
N GLY A 146 12.62 23.71 -5.02
CA GLY A 146 11.58 23.07 -4.24
C GLY A 146 11.11 21.68 -4.66
N VAL A 147 11.75 21.02 -5.62
CA VAL A 147 11.48 19.59 -5.85
C VAL A 147 12.25 18.78 -4.82
N GLU A 148 11.52 18.29 -3.84
CA GLU A 148 12.05 17.45 -2.74
C GLU A 148 12.33 16.01 -3.21
N GLY A 149 13.00 15.76 -4.34
CA GLY A 149 13.28 14.42 -4.86
C GLY A 149 12.04 13.55 -5.11
N ASP A 150 12.19 12.42 -5.77
CA ASP A 150 11.08 11.54 -6.11
C ASP A 150 10.98 10.35 -5.15
N PHE A 151 9.77 10.11 -4.64
CA PHE A 151 9.43 8.96 -3.82
C PHE A 151 8.52 8.02 -4.59
N HIS A 152 8.97 6.79 -4.80
CA HIS A 152 8.18 5.74 -5.42
C HIS A 152 7.80 4.68 -4.39
N VAL A 153 6.49 4.43 -4.24
CA VAL A 153 5.97 3.41 -3.33
C VAL A 153 5.61 2.16 -4.13
N TYR A 154 6.23 1.05 -3.80
CA TYR A 154 6.00 -0.25 -4.40
C TYR A 154 5.39 -1.21 -3.38
N TYR A 155 4.61 -2.17 -3.88
CA TYR A 155 4.17 -3.32 -3.09
C TYR A 155 5.25 -4.41 -3.19
N SER A 156 5.82 -4.80 -2.07
CA SER A 156 6.75 -5.92 -2.01
C SER A 156 5.99 -7.19 -1.64
N PHE A 157 5.93 -8.15 -2.56
CA PHE A 157 5.41 -9.50 -2.29
C PHE A 157 6.49 -10.44 -1.74
N GLU A 158 7.62 -9.93 -1.27
CA GLU A 158 8.72 -10.73 -0.73
C GLU A 158 8.37 -11.56 0.51
N VAL A 159 7.27 -11.23 1.19
CA VAL A 159 6.74 -11.99 2.34
C VAL A 159 6.41 -13.45 1.99
N LEU A 160 6.33 -13.81 0.71
CA LEU A 160 6.06 -15.18 0.24
C LEU A 160 7.30 -15.92 -0.29
N ARG A 161 8.49 -15.34 -0.21
CA ARG A 161 9.73 -16.11 -0.40
C ARG A 161 9.97 -16.95 0.85
N PHE A 162 9.47 -18.18 0.83
CA PHE A 162 10.02 -19.23 1.67
C PHE A 162 11.47 -19.40 1.26
N GLU A 163 12.42 -18.99 2.11
CA GLU A 163 13.80 -19.41 1.96
C GLU A 163 13.82 -20.93 2.09
N THR A 164 13.91 -21.61 0.96
CA THR A 164 14.32 -23.01 0.93
C THR A 164 15.79 -23.02 1.28
N GLN A 165 16.09 -23.38 2.54
CA GLN A 165 17.43 -23.81 2.98
C GLN A 165 17.89 -25.01 2.18
#